data_908d101d882c0f4f9ac1685a8f3e78b5
#
_entry.id   908d101d882c0f4f9ac1685a8f3e78b5
#
_cell.length_a   1.000
_cell.length_b   1.000
_cell.length_c   1.000
_cell.angle_alpha   90.00
_cell.angle_beta   90.00
_cell.angle_gamma   90.00
#
_symmetry.space_group_name_H-M   'P 1'
#
loop_
_entity.id
_entity.type
_entity.pdbx_description
1 polymer ?
#
loop_
_entity_poly.entity_id
_entity_poly.type
_entity_poly.pdbx_seq_one_letter_code
_entity_poly.pdbx_strand_id
1 'polypeptide(L)'
;MSELPPYAQLLQLKIEDKDGAPLITMPFHDDVVGRPGFLHGGAIAGLLEFAAFTALSHALGESPAVMKPINVTIDYMRAGQPLETFAAANIERLGARIANVEAYAWQKERSTPIAAAQMNFLLVREG
;
A
#
# COMPACT_ATOMS: atom_id res chain seq x y z
N MET A 1 -9.83 12.60 12.96
CA MET A 1 -9.37 11.36 12.32
C MET A 1 -10.17 11.13 11.04
N SER A 2 -9.50 11.07 9.93
CA SER A 2 -10.18 10.87 8.67
C SER A 2 -10.56 9.40 8.48
N GLU A 3 -11.70 9.19 7.86
CA GLU A 3 -12.12 7.85 7.50
C GLU A 3 -11.26 7.30 6.38
N LEU A 4 -11.12 5.98 6.37
CA LEU A 4 -10.45 5.31 5.26
C LEU A 4 -11.29 5.45 3.99
N PRO A 5 -10.67 5.51 2.81
CA PRO A 5 -11.41 5.49 1.55
C PRO A 5 -12.26 4.22 1.43
N PRO A 6 -13.34 4.27 0.64
CA PRO A 6 -14.26 3.12 0.54
C PRO A 6 -13.58 1.79 0.19
N TYR A 7 -12.63 1.78 -0.72
CA TYR A 7 -11.97 0.53 -1.08
C TYR A 7 -11.11 -0.02 0.05
N ALA A 8 -10.43 0.87 0.80
CA ALA A 8 -9.68 0.45 1.97
C ALA A 8 -10.62 -0.12 3.05
N GLN A 9 -11.83 0.43 3.17
CA GLN A 9 -12.83 -0.12 4.07
C GLN A 9 -13.29 -1.50 3.61
N LEU A 10 -13.52 -1.67 2.32
CA LEU A 10 -13.90 -2.96 1.75
C LEU A 10 -12.85 -4.01 2.05
N LEU A 11 -11.59 -3.67 1.89
CA LEU A 11 -10.47 -4.58 2.19
C LEU A 11 -10.25 -4.74 3.70
N GLN A 12 -10.90 -3.93 4.52
CA GLN A 12 -10.77 -3.92 5.98
C GLN A 12 -9.35 -3.60 6.43
N LEU A 13 -8.71 -2.64 5.75
CA LEU A 13 -7.33 -2.27 6.06
C LEU A 13 -7.24 -1.54 7.40
N LYS A 14 -6.14 -1.76 8.09
CA LYS A 14 -5.80 -1.05 9.33
C LYS A 14 -4.45 -0.40 9.17
N ILE A 15 -4.31 0.80 9.72
CA ILE A 15 -3.04 1.53 9.71
C ILE A 15 -2.50 1.54 11.13
N GLU A 16 -1.25 1.11 11.28
CA GLU A 16 -0.54 1.19 12.54
C GLU A 16 0.73 2.00 12.33
N ASP A 17 1.17 2.73 13.35
CA ASP A 17 2.48 3.37 13.35
C ASP A 17 3.45 2.38 13.97
N LYS A 18 4.41 1.93 13.19
CA LYS A 18 5.44 1.02 13.69
C LYS A 18 6.80 1.65 13.44
N ASP A 19 7.50 1.96 14.52
CA ASP A 19 8.83 2.57 14.46
C ASP A 19 8.85 3.86 13.64
N GLY A 20 7.78 4.66 13.75
CA GLY A 20 7.68 5.95 13.04
C GLY A 20 7.24 5.86 11.60
N ALA A 21 6.83 4.68 11.12
CA ALA A 21 6.40 4.49 9.74
C ALA A 21 5.05 3.75 9.69
N PRO A 22 4.21 4.04 8.69
CA PRO A 22 2.94 3.34 8.57
C PRO A 22 3.12 1.87 8.21
N LEU A 23 2.39 1.00 8.90
CA LEU A 23 2.25 -0.40 8.59
C LEU A 23 0.78 -0.65 8.30
N ILE A 24 0.48 -1.24 7.17
CA ILE A 24 -0.89 -1.55 6.76
C ILE A 24 -1.14 -3.03 6.94
N THR A 25 -2.28 -3.36 7.54
CA THR A 25 -2.67 -4.75 7.77
C THR A 25 -3.99 -5.03 7.06
N MET A 26 -4.06 -6.14 6.35
CA MET A 26 -5.27 -6.62 5.69
C MET A 26 -5.61 -7.99 6.26
N PRO A 27 -6.73 -8.12 7.00
CA PRO A 27 -7.15 -9.44 7.49
C PRO A 27 -7.64 -10.31 6.33
N PHE A 28 -7.64 -11.62 6.54
CA PHE A 28 -8.20 -12.53 5.56
C PHE A 28 -9.72 -12.60 5.79
N HIS A 29 -10.50 -12.34 4.74
CA HIS A 29 -11.96 -12.42 4.79
C HIS A 29 -12.51 -12.65 3.38
N ASP A 30 -13.83 -12.86 3.27
CA ASP A 30 -14.44 -13.27 2.01
C ASP A 30 -14.19 -12.29 0.85
N ASP A 31 -14.13 -11.00 1.14
CA ASP A 31 -14.00 -9.99 0.07
C ASP A 31 -12.60 -9.90 -0.52
N VAL A 32 -11.62 -10.58 0.06
CA VAL A 32 -10.25 -10.60 -0.47
C VAL A 32 -9.86 -11.94 -1.09
N VAL A 33 -10.80 -12.87 -1.16
CA VAL A 33 -10.56 -14.19 -1.74
C VAL A 33 -10.67 -14.12 -3.26
N GLY A 34 -9.67 -14.66 -3.95
CA GLY A 34 -9.71 -14.89 -5.39
C GLY A 34 -10.19 -16.31 -5.67
N ARG A 35 -9.26 -17.22 -5.95
CA ARG A 35 -9.57 -18.64 -5.98
C ARG A 35 -9.74 -19.13 -4.53
N PRO A 36 -10.59 -20.13 -4.29
CA PRO A 36 -10.72 -20.68 -2.93
C PRO A 36 -9.36 -21.01 -2.33
N GLY A 37 -9.11 -20.51 -1.12
CA GLY A 37 -7.85 -20.73 -0.41
C GLY A 37 -6.72 -19.77 -0.77
N PHE A 38 -6.98 -18.77 -1.64
CA PHE A 38 -5.95 -17.82 -2.07
C PHE A 38 -6.45 -16.40 -2.07
N LEU A 39 -5.54 -15.46 -1.82
CA LEU A 39 -5.86 -14.04 -1.92
C LEU A 39 -6.07 -13.65 -3.38
N HIS A 40 -7.01 -12.74 -3.59
CA HIS A 40 -7.24 -12.14 -4.89
C HIS A 40 -6.09 -11.17 -5.21
N GLY A 41 -5.55 -11.26 -6.44
CA GLY A 41 -4.47 -10.37 -6.87
C GLY A 41 -4.84 -8.90 -6.79
N GLY A 42 -6.08 -8.55 -7.11
CA GLY A 42 -6.57 -7.18 -6.98
C GLY A 42 -6.60 -6.68 -5.55
N ALA A 43 -6.87 -7.55 -4.58
CA ALA A 43 -6.83 -7.17 -3.17
C ALA A 43 -5.40 -6.88 -2.74
N ILE A 44 -4.45 -7.70 -3.18
CA ILE A 44 -3.02 -7.46 -2.92
C ILE A 44 -2.59 -6.14 -3.56
N ALA A 45 -3.01 -5.89 -4.80
CA ALA A 45 -2.71 -4.64 -5.49
C ALA A 45 -3.26 -3.43 -4.74
N GLY A 46 -4.51 -3.50 -4.29
CA GLY A 46 -5.13 -2.43 -3.51
C GLY A 46 -4.41 -2.17 -2.21
N LEU A 47 -3.98 -3.23 -1.52
CA LEU A 47 -3.20 -3.12 -0.30
C LEU A 47 -1.86 -2.40 -0.56
N LEU A 48 -1.16 -2.78 -1.63
CA LEU A 48 0.12 -2.16 -2.00
C LEU A 48 -0.05 -0.69 -2.37
N GLU A 49 -1.06 -0.36 -3.15
CA GLU A 49 -1.32 1.04 -3.53
C GLU A 49 -1.67 1.88 -2.31
N PHE A 50 -2.46 1.34 -1.39
CA PHE A 50 -2.80 2.06 -0.18
C PHE A 50 -1.57 2.27 0.72
N ALA A 51 -0.69 1.27 0.81
CA ALA A 51 0.55 1.39 1.57
C ALA A 51 1.44 2.48 0.99
N ALA A 52 1.57 2.52 -0.34
CA ALA A 52 2.36 3.56 -1.02
C ALA A 52 1.77 4.94 -0.78
N PHE A 53 0.47 5.08 -0.92
CA PHE A 53 -0.23 6.35 -0.69
C PHE A 53 -0.05 6.83 0.75
N THR A 54 -0.23 5.94 1.72
CA THR A 54 -0.13 6.28 3.14
C THR A 54 1.29 6.69 3.51
N ALA A 55 2.29 5.96 3.00
CA ALA A 55 3.69 6.29 3.25
C ALA A 55 4.05 7.66 2.66
N LEU A 56 3.56 7.95 1.47
CA LEU A 56 3.82 9.24 0.82
C LEU A 56 3.14 10.37 1.58
N SER A 57 1.90 10.19 1.99
CA SER A 57 1.18 11.17 2.80
C SER A 57 1.92 11.46 4.09
N HIS A 58 2.43 10.41 4.73
CA HIS A 58 3.21 10.54 5.96
C HIS A 58 4.52 11.32 5.71
N ALA A 59 5.20 11.03 4.62
CA ALA A 59 6.45 11.71 4.27
C ALA A 59 6.25 13.19 3.92
N LEU A 60 5.12 13.54 3.34
CA LEU A 60 4.81 14.94 3.02
C LEU A 60 4.49 15.75 4.27
N GLY A 61 3.99 15.09 5.31
CA GLY A 61 3.72 15.75 6.60
C GLY A 61 2.80 16.95 6.45
N GLU A 62 3.29 18.10 6.90
CA GLU A 62 2.51 19.35 6.86
C GLU A 62 2.71 20.13 5.56
N SER A 63 3.42 19.59 4.59
CA SER A 63 3.57 20.20 3.27
C SER A 63 2.54 19.59 2.32
N PRO A 64 1.30 20.03 2.37
CA PRO A 64 0.23 19.36 1.65
C PRO A 64 0.43 19.41 0.13
N ALA A 65 0.11 18.31 -0.49
CA ALA A 65 0.09 18.20 -1.94
C ALA A 65 -1.02 17.24 -2.31
N VAL A 66 -1.62 17.45 -3.47
CA VAL A 66 -2.54 16.45 -4.01
C VAL A 66 -1.66 15.40 -4.67
N MET A 67 -1.83 14.15 -4.24
CA MET A 67 -1.04 13.02 -4.74
C MET A 67 -1.86 12.31 -5.81
N LYS A 68 -1.43 12.45 -7.07
CA LYS A 68 -2.12 11.82 -8.20
C LYS A 68 -1.33 10.64 -8.69
N PRO A 69 -1.86 9.42 -8.60
CA PRO A 69 -1.15 8.26 -9.15
C PRO A 69 -0.93 8.41 -10.65
N ILE A 70 0.28 8.16 -11.10
CA ILE A 70 0.62 8.15 -12.53
C ILE A 70 0.53 6.72 -13.05
N ASN A 71 1.20 5.82 -12.37
CA ASN A 71 1.21 4.40 -12.73
C ASN A 71 1.64 3.56 -11.56
N VAL A 72 1.40 2.25 -11.68
CA VAL A 72 1.87 1.26 -10.73
C VAL A 72 2.28 0.01 -11.50
N THR A 73 3.40 -0.58 -11.11
CA THR A 73 3.84 -1.88 -11.61
C THR A 73 3.91 -2.83 -10.43
N ILE A 74 3.27 -3.98 -10.55
CA ILE A 74 3.20 -4.95 -9.45
C ILE A 74 3.82 -6.26 -9.91
N ASP A 75 4.73 -6.78 -9.08
CA ASP A 75 5.31 -8.10 -9.26
C ASP A 75 4.72 -9.02 -8.20
N TYR A 76 4.05 -10.07 -8.65
CA TYR A 76 3.48 -11.10 -7.79
C TYR A 76 4.49 -12.25 -7.70
N MET A 77 5.09 -12.40 -6.53
CA MET A 77 6.21 -13.34 -6.35
C MET A 77 5.76 -14.69 -5.79
N ARG A 78 4.70 -14.67 -4.98
CA ARG A 78 4.17 -15.88 -4.32
C ARG A 78 2.67 -15.77 -4.21
N ALA A 79 1.99 -16.92 -4.20
CA ALA A 79 0.55 -16.94 -3.96
C ALA A 79 0.27 -16.47 -2.53
N GLY A 80 -0.72 -15.59 -2.37
CA GLY A 80 -1.19 -15.18 -1.05
C GLY A 80 -2.01 -16.29 -0.42
N GLN A 81 -1.66 -16.66 0.80
CA GLN A 81 -2.34 -17.70 1.57
C GLN A 81 -3.52 -17.10 2.35
N PRO A 82 -4.41 -17.94 2.92
CA PRO A 82 -5.54 -17.45 3.71
C PRO A 82 -5.06 -16.98 5.10
N LEU A 83 -4.27 -15.93 5.10
CA LEU A 83 -3.62 -15.37 6.27
C LEU A 83 -3.71 -13.86 6.22
N GLU A 84 -3.51 -13.25 7.38
CA GLU A 84 -3.34 -11.80 7.48
C GLU A 84 -2.15 -11.37 6.62
N THR A 85 -2.29 -10.24 5.95
CA THR A 85 -1.26 -9.71 5.05
C THR A 85 -0.87 -8.31 5.49
N PHE A 86 0.42 -8.05 5.48
CA PHE A 86 0.99 -6.76 5.89
C PHE A 86 1.61 -6.08 4.69
N ALA A 87 1.61 -4.74 4.71
CA ALA A 87 2.30 -3.97 3.68
C ALA A 87 2.93 -2.72 4.28
N ALA A 88 4.05 -2.34 3.72
CA ALA A 88 4.76 -1.11 4.05
C ALA A 88 5.40 -0.58 2.78
N ALA A 89 5.79 0.67 2.81
CA ALA A 89 6.39 1.30 1.63
C ALA A 89 7.56 2.18 2.01
N ASN A 90 8.48 2.34 1.06
CA ASN A 90 9.63 3.22 1.18
C ASN A 90 9.55 4.28 0.11
N ILE A 91 9.82 5.52 0.47
CA ILE A 91 9.91 6.61 -0.49
C ILE A 91 11.30 6.53 -1.11
N GLU A 92 11.38 6.16 -2.38
CA GLU A 92 12.66 6.07 -3.08
C GLU A 92 13.15 7.44 -3.50
N ARG A 93 12.23 8.30 -3.95
CA ARG A 93 12.55 9.66 -4.35
C ARG A 93 11.35 10.56 -4.09
N LEU A 94 11.60 11.68 -3.44
CA LEU A 94 10.59 12.69 -3.20
C LEU A 94 11.05 13.98 -3.87
N GLY A 95 10.59 14.19 -5.11
CA GLY A 95 10.91 15.38 -5.87
C GLY A 95 9.87 16.48 -5.67
N ALA A 96 10.04 17.59 -6.37
CA ALA A 96 9.09 18.69 -6.29
C ALA A 96 7.75 18.34 -6.93
N ARG A 97 7.77 17.56 -8.01
CA ARG A 97 6.56 17.20 -8.78
C ARG A 97 6.29 15.72 -8.83
N ILE A 98 7.32 14.89 -8.71
CA ILE A 98 7.20 13.44 -8.87
C ILE A 98 7.74 12.76 -7.62
N ALA A 99 6.99 11.79 -7.11
CA ALA A 99 7.46 10.90 -6.07
C ALA A 99 7.49 9.47 -6.58
N ASN A 100 8.54 8.75 -6.23
CA ASN A 100 8.69 7.34 -6.56
C ASN A 100 8.64 6.56 -5.27
N VAL A 101 7.73 5.59 -5.19
CA VAL A 101 7.48 4.84 -3.97
C VAL A 101 7.51 3.35 -4.27
N GLU A 102 8.16 2.59 -3.40
CA GLU A 102 8.18 1.14 -3.47
C GLU A 102 7.43 0.57 -2.29
N ALA A 103 6.52 -0.37 -2.56
CA ALA A 103 5.72 -1.02 -1.52
C ALA A 103 5.93 -2.52 -1.56
N TYR A 104 5.83 -3.16 -0.40
CA TYR A 104 5.97 -4.60 -0.24
C TYR A 104 4.81 -5.15 0.56
N ALA A 105 4.35 -6.34 0.18
CA ALA A 105 3.35 -7.07 0.96
C ALA A 105 3.94 -8.42 1.36
N TRP A 106 3.69 -8.82 2.61
CA TRP A 106 4.21 -10.09 3.14
C TRP A 106 3.20 -10.69 4.12
N GLN A 107 3.37 -11.97 4.41
CA GLN A 107 2.50 -12.66 5.35
C GLN A 107 3.29 -13.24 6.52
N LYS A 108 4.24 -14.11 6.26
CA LYS A 108 5.01 -14.76 7.33
C LYS A 108 6.25 -13.99 7.70
N GLU A 109 7.05 -13.61 6.71
CA GLU A 109 8.30 -12.90 6.95
C GLU A 109 8.44 -11.74 5.98
N ARG A 110 8.81 -10.59 6.51
CA ARG A 110 9.00 -9.38 5.72
C ARG A 110 10.09 -9.57 4.66
N SER A 111 11.09 -10.40 4.94
CA SER A 111 12.18 -10.68 4.01
C SER A 111 11.78 -11.54 2.82
N THR A 112 10.58 -12.15 2.86
CA THR A 112 10.06 -12.95 1.75
C THR A 112 8.69 -12.44 1.34
N PRO A 113 8.62 -11.26 0.69
CA PRO A 113 7.34 -10.68 0.30
C PRO A 113 6.60 -11.55 -0.71
N ILE A 114 5.27 -11.47 -0.67
CA ILE A 114 4.44 -12.15 -1.67
C ILE A 114 4.29 -11.30 -2.92
N ALA A 115 4.43 -9.98 -2.78
CA ALA A 115 4.31 -9.06 -3.90
C ALA A 115 5.05 -7.77 -3.59
N ALA A 116 5.44 -7.06 -4.64
CA ALA A 116 6.06 -5.74 -4.54
C ALA A 116 5.49 -4.83 -5.62
N ALA A 117 5.46 -3.54 -5.35
CA ALA A 117 4.95 -2.55 -6.29
C ALA A 117 5.92 -1.39 -6.42
N GLN A 118 6.01 -0.85 -7.62
CA GLN A 118 6.65 0.43 -7.90
C GLN A 118 5.54 1.37 -8.32
N MET A 119 5.39 2.48 -7.61
CA MET A 119 4.31 3.42 -7.87
C MET A 119 4.86 4.84 -7.98
N ASN A 120 4.41 5.55 -8.99
CA ASN A 120 4.82 6.93 -9.23
C ASN A 120 3.62 7.85 -9.06
N PHE A 121 3.87 8.98 -8.41
CA PHE A 121 2.83 9.97 -8.14
C PHE A 121 3.24 11.32 -8.70
N LEU A 122 2.26 12.04 -9.22
CA LEU A 122 2.40 13.47 -9.49
C LEU A 122 1.97 14.22 -8.25
N LEU A 123 2.80 15.14 -7.81
CA LEU A 123 2.51 15.99 -6.66
C LEU A 123 2.05 17.36 -7.15
N VAL A 124 0.82 17.73 -6.82
CA VAL A 124 0.28 19.03 -7.17
C VAL A 124 0.22 19.85 -5.88
N ARG A 125 1.06 20.85 -5.82
CA ARG A 125 1.15 21.74 -4.66
C ARG A 125 0.48 23.06 -4.97
N GLU A 126 -0.19 23.60 -3.98
CA GLU A 126 -0.76 24.92 -4.12
C GLU A 126 0.33 25.97 -3.87
N GLY A 127 0.33 26.95 -4.69
CA GLY A 127 1.21 28.06 -4.54
C GLY A 127 1.98 28.75 -4.82
#